data_06f126e1bf0cf65c059dd21e0faec55c
#
_entry.id   06f126e1bf0cf65c059dd21e0faec55c
#
_cell.length_a   1.000
_cell.length_b   1.000
_cell.length_c   1.000
_cell.angle_alpha   90.00
_cell.angle_beta   90.00
_cell.angle_gamma   90.00
#
_symmetry.space_group_name_H-M   'P 1'
#
loop_
_entity.id
_entity.type
_entity.pdbx_description
1 polymer ?
#
loop_
_entity_poly.entity_id
_entity_poly.type
_entity_poly.pdbx_seq_one_letter_code
_entity_poly.pdbx_strand_id
1 'polypeptide(L)'
;SEAIAFAARLGAELGADFIKAPYCDDYGTVTSSTFVPVIILGGAKGDERLMLSNIHAAIAAGAKGVAIGRNVFQCGDPEAMTRSIVAIVHENASVEDALSILQG
;
A
#
# COMPACT_ATOMS: atom_id res chain seq x y z
N SER A 1 -9.95 0.31 9.54
CA SER A 1 -10.71 -0.20 10.67
C SER A 1 -10.17 0.36 11.98
N GLU A 2 -11.03 0.34 12.99
CA GLU A 2 -10.66 0.88 14.32
C GLU A 2 -9.53 0.09 14.97
N ALA A 3 -9.53 -1.23 14.80
CA ALA A 3 -8.48 -2.07 15.38
C ALA A 3 -7.12 -1.77 14.77
N ILE A 4 -7.07 -1.61 13.44
CA ILE A 4 -5.83 -1.28 12.75
C ILE A 4 -5.37 0.13 13.11
N ALA A 5 -6.30 1.08 13.19
CA ALA A 5 -5.98 2.46 13.58
C ALA A 5 -5.45 2.52 15.00
N PHE A 6 -6.06 1.77 15.93
CA PHE A 6 -5.59 1.71 17.31
C PHE A 6 -4.18 1.13 17.41
N ALA A 7 -3.93 0.04 16.69
CA ALA A 7 -2.62 -0.59 16.68
C ALA A 7 -1.56 0.35 16.08
N ALA A 8 -1.89 1.07 15.01
CA ALA A 8 -0.98 2.03 14.39
C ALA A 8 -0.62 3.16 15.37
N ARG A 9 -1.62 3.70 16.05
CA ARG A 9 -1.40 4.76 17.04
C ARG A 9 -0.55 4.27 18.20
N LEU A 10 -0.84 3.07 18.71
CA LEU A 10 -0.06 2.48 19.80
C LEU A 10 1.40 2.31 19.39
N GLY A 11 1.65 1.81 18.16
CA GLY A 11 3.01 1.67 17.65
C GLY A 11 3.73 3.01 17.59
N ALA A 12 3.05 4.07 17.10
CA ALA A 12 3.64 5.40 17.04
C ALA A 12 3.96 5.95 18.43
N GLU A 13 3.06 5.76 19.39
CA GLU A 13 3.28 6.23 20.76
C GLU A 13 4.42 5.47 21.46
N LEU A 14 4.71 4.25 21.03
CA LEU A 14 5.81 3.45 21.56
C LEU A 14 7.15 3.74 20.85
N GLY A 15 7.18 4.72 19.95
CA GLY A 15 8.42 5.20 19.36
C GLY A 15 8.77 4.67 17.99
N ALA A 16 7.82 4.08 17.26
CA ALA A 16 8.08 3.63 15.90
C ALA A 16 8.33 4.81 14.97
N ASP A 17 9.27 4.65 14.02
CA ASP A 17 9.56 5.67 13.02
C ASP A 17 8.56 5.65 11.88
N PHE A 18 7.97 4.50 11.59
CA PHE A 18 6.88 4.34 10.63
C PHE A 18 6.06 3.10 11.00
N ILE A 19 4.87 2.99 10.44
CA ILE A 19 3.94 1.90 10.74
C ILE A 19 3.62 1.14 9.47
N LYS A 20 3.73 -0.19 9.48
CA LYS A 20 3.24 -1.05 8.41
C LYS A 20 1.85 -1.54 8.81
N ALA A 21 0.86 -1.29 7.98
CA ALA A 21 -0.51 -1.68 8.28
C ALA A 21 -1.19 -2.27 7.05
N PRO A 22 -2.00 -3.32 7.20
CA PRO A 22 -2.73 -3.89 6.07
C PRO A 22 -3.81 -2.95 5.56
N TYR A 23 -4.22 -3.13 4.31
CA TYR A 23 -5.28 -2.32 3.75
C TYR A 23 -6.64 -2.65 4.39
N CYS A 24 -7.46 -1.62 4.56
CA CYS A 24 -8.87 -1.75 4.92
C CYS A 24 -9.64 -0.61 4.25
N ASP A 25 -10.96 -0.76 4.14
CA ASP A 25 -11.78 0.18 3.37
C ASP A 25 -11.76 1.61 3.89
N ASP A 26 -11.54 1.81 5.18
CA ASP A 26 -11.46 3.13 5.79
C ASP A 26 -10.01 3.51 6.15
N TYR A 27 -9.10 3.31 5.20
CA TYR A 27 -7.67 3.48 5.46
C TYR A 27 -7.30 4.89 5.92
N GLY A 28 -8.09 5.90 5.54
CA GLY A 28 -7.89 7.26 6.03
C GLY A 28 -7.98 7.37 7.55
N THR A 29 -8.81 6.52 8.18
CA THR A 29 -8.87 6.45 9.65
C THR A 29 -7.55 5.95 10.22
N VAL A 30 -6.90 4.99 9.54
CA VAL A 30 -5.60 4.47 9.98
C VAL A 30 -4.53 5.54 9.85
N THR A 31 -4.43 6.18 8.68
CA THR A 31 -3.38 7.18 8.43
C THR A 31 -3.54 8.42 9.32
N SER A 32 -4.77 8.83 9.62
CA SER A 32 -5.02 9.99 10.46
C SER A 32 -4.88 9.71 11.95
N SER A 33 -4.82 8.44 12.34
CA SER A 33 -4.73 8.05 13.76
C SER A 33 -3.31 8.13 14.32
N THR A 34 -2.31 8.35 13.49
CA THR A 34 -0.90 8.38 13.91
C THR A 34 -0.18 9.56 13.29
N PHE A 35 0.87 10.03 13.99
CA PHE A 35 1.72 11.13 13.50
C PHE A 35 2.95 10.63 12.73
N VAL A 36 3.17 9.32 12.63
CA VAL A 36 4.27 8.77 11.85
C VAL A 36 3.75 8.24 10.50
N PRO A 37 4.62 8.13 9.47
CA PRO A 37 4.18 7.62 8.18
C PRO A 37 3.61 6.21 8.26
N VAL A 38 2.54 5.95 7.51
CA VAL A 38 1.93 4.63 7.40
C VAL A 38 2.30 4.04 6.04
N ILE A 39 2.76 2.78 6.05
CA ILE A 39 3.15 2.02 4.88
C ILE A 39 2.19 0.83 4.74
N ILE A 40 1.57 0.68 3.57
CA ILE A 40 0.63 -0.42 3.38
C ILE A 40 1.36 -1.74 3.18
N LEU A 41 0.88 -2.79 3.85
CA LEU A 41 1.36 -4.16 3.64
C LEU A 41 0.71 -4.76 2.40
N GLY A 42 1.47 -5.60 1.67
CA GLY A 42 0.97 -6.24 0.46
C GLY A 42 0.01 -7.39 0.72
N GLY A 43 0.26 -8.21 1.69
CA GLY A 43 -0.57 -9.36 1.95
C GLY A 43 -0.24 -10.56 1.06
N ALA A 44 -1.16 -11.51 0.97
CA ALA A 44 -0.97 -12.72 0.19
C ALA A 44 -1.11 -12.46 -1.31
N LYS A 45 -0.50 -13.32 -2.14
CA LYS A 45 -0.65 -13.24 -3.58
C LYS A 45 -2.13 -13.41 -3.97
N GLY A 46 -2.61 -12.58 -4.89
CA GLY A 46 -3.98 -12.63 -5.36
C GLY A 46 -4.15 -11.86 -6.65
N ASP A 47 -5.32 -11.28 -6.84
CA ASP A 47 -5.66 -10.52 -8.04
C ASP A 47 -4.78 -9.26 -8.14
N GLU A 48 -4.05 -9.13 -9.25
CA GLU A 48 -3.15 -7.99 -9.46
C GLU A 48 -3.90 -6.66 -9.54
N ARG A 49 -5.07 -6.64 -10.20
CA ARG A 49 -5.89 -5.43 -10.26
C ARG A 49 -6.36 -5.02 -8.87
N LEU A 50 -6.80 -5.98 -8.06
CA LEU A 50 -7.24 -5.67 -6.70
C LEU A 50 -6.10 -5.13 -5.86
N MET A 51 -4.92 -5.73 -5.97
CA MET A 51 -3.73 -5.26 -5.24
C MET A 51 -3.38 -3.83 -5.64
N LEU A 52 -3.32 -3.54 -6.93
CA LEU A 52 -3.00 -2.18 -7.40
C LEU A 52 -4.09 -1.19 -7.00
N SER A 53 -5.35 -1.60 -7.00
CA SER A 53 -6.46 -0.75 -6.55
C SER A 53 -6.33 -0.42 -5.06
N ASN A 54 -5.97 -1.41 -4.24
CA ASN A 54 -5.79 -1.20 -2.80
C ASN A 54 -4.60 -0.26 -2.53
N ILE A 55 -3.50 -0.42 -3.27
CA ILE A 55 -2.34 0.47 -3.14
C ILE A 55 -2.75 1.90 -3.51
N HIS A 56 -3.43 2.07 -4.63
CA HIS A 56 -3.87 3.39 -5.08
C HIS A 56 -4.78 4.04 -4.02
N ALA A 57 -5.76 3.30 -3.51
CA ALA A 57 -6.68 3.81 -2.50
C ALA A 57 -5.95 4.18 -1.20
N ALA A 58 -4.98 3.37 -0.78
CA ALA A 58 -4.22 3.64 0.44
C ALA A 58 -3.35 4.89 0.29
N ILE A 59 -2.68 5.05 -0.85
CA ILE A 59 -1.87 6.25 -1.11
C ILE A 59 -2.77 7.49 -1.14
N ALA A 60 -3.92 7.41 -1.80
CA ALA A 60 -4.89 8.51 -1.83
C ALA A 60 -5.41 8.85 -0.42
N ALA A 61 -5.49 7.86 0.46
CA ALA A 61 -5.94 8.04 1.84
C ALA A 61 -4.83 8.48 2.79
N GLY A 62 -3.61 8.67 2.32
CA GLY A 62 -2.52 9.22 3.12
C GLY A 62 -1.37 8.29 3.43
N ALA A 63 -1.38 7.05 2.95
CA ALA A 63 -0.22 6.16 3.09
C ALA A 63 0.96 6.73 2.31
N LYS A 64 2.18 6.49 2.79
CA LYS A 64 3.39 7.08 2.21
C LYS A 64 4.20 6.11 1.37
N GLY A 65 3.85 4.83 1.36
CA GLY A 65 4.57 3.84 0.58
C GLY A 65 4.00 2.46 0.78
N VAL A 66 4.72 1.46 0.27
CA VAL A 66 4.29 0.05 0.33
C VAL A 66 5.43 -0.84 0.81
N ALA A 67 5.06 -1.98 1.41
CA ALA A 67 5.99 -3.03 1.77
C ALA A 67 5.42 -4.34 1.24
N ILE A 68 5.78 -4.69 0.01
CA ILE A 68 5.21 -5.80 -0.73
C ILE A 68 6.32 -6.74 -1.20
N GLY A 69 6.21 -8.02 -0.88
CA GLY A 69 7.19 -9.02 -1.30
C GLY A 69 6.59 -10.06 -2.22
N ARG A 70 5.67 -10.88 -1.69
CA ARG A 70 5.16 -12.05 -2.44
C ARG A 70 4.50 -11.70 -3.76
N ASN A 71 3.72 -10.61 -3.80
CA ASN A 71 3.05 -10.19 -5.04
C ASN A 71 4.04 -9.76 -6.11
N VAL A 72 5.21 -9.24 -5.72
CA VAL A 72 6.25 -8.85 -6.66
C VAL A 72 7.05 -10.07 -7.12
N PHE A 73 7.57 -10.85 -6.17
CA PHE A 73 8.47 -11.96 -6.50
C PHE A 73 7.77 -13.14 -7.15
N GLN A 74 6.48 -13.33 -6.92
CA GLN A 74 5.71 -14.47 -7.44
C GLN A 74 4.88 -14.13 -8.67
N CYS A 75 4.94 -12.90 -9.15
CA CYS A 75 4.26 -12.55 -10.40
C CYS A 75 5.12 -12.96 -11.60
N GLY A 76 4.51 -12.95 -12.80
CA GLY A 76 5.20 -13.36 -14.02
C GLY A 76 6.33 -12.44 -14.44
N ASP A 77 6.28 -11.16 -14.04
CA ASP A 77 7.27 -10.14 -14.41
C ASP A 77 7.49 -9.21 -13.23
N PRO A 78 8.42 -9.56 -12.33
CA PRO A 78 8.70 -8.72 -11.13
C PRO A 78 9.13 -7.29 -11.46
N GLU A 79 9.85 -7.09 -12.55
CA GLU A 79 10.29 -5.76 -12.95
C GLU A 79 9.10 -4.88 -13.34
N ALA A 80 8.19 -5.41 -14.17
CA ALA A 80 6.99 -4.68 -14.58
C ALA A 80 6.08 -4.41 -13.37
N MET A 81 5.95 -5.37 -12.46
CA MET A 81 5.18 -5.18 -11.23
C MET A 81 5.77 -4.06 -10.38
N THR A 82 7.07 -4.05 -10.20
CA THR A 82 7.75 -2.99 -9.45
C THR A 82 7.52 -1.63 -10.08
N ARG A 83 7.65 -1.53 -11.41
CA ARG A 83 7.42 -0.26 -12.11
C ARG A 83 5.98 0.22 -11.96
N SER A 84 4.99 -0.69 -12.02
CA SER A 84 3.59 -0.31 -11.88
C SER A 84 3.29 0.22 -10.47
N ILE A 85 3.86 -0.39 -9.45
CA ILE A 85 3.70 0.06 -8.07
C ILE A 85 4.39 1.42 -7.86
N VAL A 86 5.60 1.60 -8.38
CA VAL A 86 6.32 2.87 -8.30
C VAL A 86 5.53 3.99 -8.97
N ALA A 87 4.90 3.70 -10.10
CA ALA A 87 4.07 4.69 -10.79
C ALA A 87 2.91 5.19 -9.91
N ILE A 88 2.26 4.28 -9.18
CA ILE A 88 1.19 4.67 -8.26
C ILE A 88 1.75 5.48 -7.09
N VAL A 89 2.81 4.99 -6.45
CA VAL A 89 3.33 5.57 -5.21
C VAL A 89 3.98 6.92 -5.45
N HIS A 90 4.80 7.05 -6.49
CA HIS A 90 5.63 8.23 -6.70
C HIS A 90 5.17 9.14 -7.83
N GLU A 91 4.39 8.63 -8.77
CA GLU A 91 3.96 9.39 -9.95
C GLU A 91 2.45 9.63 -9.98
N ASN A 92 1.75 9.18 -8.95
CA ASN A 92 0.30 9.34 -8.82
C ASN A 92 -0.48 8.75 -10.00
N ALA A 93 0.01 7.65 -10.56
CA ALA A 93 -0.63 6.99 -11.69
C ALA A 93 -1.97 6.39 -11.28
N SER A 94 -2.89 6.31 -12.23
CA SER A 94 -4.17 5.61 -12.02
C SER A 94 -3.93 4.09 -12.01
N VAL A 95 -4.94 3.35 -11.53
CA VAL A 95 -4.89 1.88 -11.57
C VAL A 95 -4.78 1.39 -13.01
N GLU A 96 -5.51 2.03 -13.95
CA GLU A 96 -5.47 1.64 -15.36
C GLU A 96 -4.08 1.86 -15.97
N ASP A 97 -3.43 2.97 -15.65
CA ASP A 97 -2.06 3.24 -16.12
C ASP A 97 -1.08 2.22 -15.55
N ALA A 98 -1.21 1.88 -14.26
CA ALA A 98 -0.36 0.89 -13.63
C ALA A 98 -0.56 -0.49 -14.24
N LEU A 99 -1.80 -0.87 -14.55
CA LEU A 99 -2.09 -2.13 -15.23
C LEU A 99 -1.49 -2.17 -16.63
N SER A 100 -1.50 -1.05 -17.35
CA SER A 100 -0.87 -0.96 -18.68
C SER A 100 0.63 -1.21 -18.61
N ILE A 101 1.29 -0.67 -17.58
CA ILE A 101 2.71 -0.92 -17.36
C ILE A 101 2.96 -2.40 -17.09
N LEU A 102 2.11 -3.01 -16.26
CA LEU A 102 2.24 -4.42 -15.90
C LEU A 102 2.06 -5.35 -17.10
N GLN A 103 1.12 -5.02 -17.99
CA GLN A 103 0.77 -5.85 -19.14
C GLN A 103 1.63 -5.57 -20.37
N GLY A 104 2.28 -4.44 -20.38
CA GLY A 104 2.93 -3.91 -21.52
C GLY A 104 4.32 -4.16 -21.75
#